data_e2000fc5ceceedb14fee1a56255c3cf3
#
_entry.id   e2000fc5ceceedb14fee1a56255c3cf3
#
_cell.length_a   1.000
_cell.length_b   1.000
_cell.length_c   1.000
_cell.angle_alpha   90.00
_cell.angle_beta   90.00
_cell.angle_gamma   90.00
#
_symmetry.space_group_name_H-M   'P 1'
#
loop_
_entity.id
_entity.type
_entity.pdbx_description
1 polymer ?
#
loop_
_entity_poly.entity_id
_entity_poly.type
_entity_poly.pdbx_seq_one_letter_code
_entity_poly.pdbx_strand_id
1 'polypeptide(L)'
;MNANSAQFAASNDLDLVHASKEGDAAAFEQLVKRYDRRLLRISQTVTRNREDSEDAVQEALFKAFQNLADFREESQFSTWLIRITVNQSLMKLRKRTHNEVTLGDDFQADGDVLPLDVPDRAPNPEQLCWASELRDILVRTVEELRPILRTVFVLRDVEGLSIEQTAQVLNLSQSAVKARLWRVRIHLRERLHRYLNERAPLAPEELAPTSRVTKKIIGLFAECLRDSIPRTYSTSVAR
;
A
#
# COMPACT_ATOMS: atom_id res chain seq x y z
N MET A 1 -16.02 -28.63 -4.08
CA MET A 1 -14.62 -28.17 -4.09
C MET A 1 -14.05 -28.62 -5.43
N ASN A 2 -13.90 -27.68 -6.38
CA ASN A 2 -13.56 -28.01 -7.76
C ASN A 2 -12.08 -28.36 -7.89
N ALA A 3 -11.77 -29.47 -8.54
CA ALA A 3 -10.40 -29.96 -8.82
C ALA A 3 -9.51 -28.91 -9.55
N ASN A 4 -10.11 -27.97 -10.29
CA ASN A 4 -9.43 -26.88 -10.98
C ASN A 4 -8.78 -25.85 -10.03
N SER A 5 -9.32 -25.62 -8.84
CA SER A 5 -8.78 -24.60 -7.92
C SER A 5 -7.40 -24.96 -7.34
N ALA A 6 -7.11 -26.26 -7.18
CA ALA A 6 -5.80 -26.72 -6.69
C ALA A 6 -4.70 -26.62 -7.79
N GLN A 7 -5.08 -26.76 -9.05
CA GLN A 7 -4.17 -26.70 -10.19
C GLN A 7 -3.69 -25.26 -10.45
N PHE A 8 -4.55 -24.26 -10.20
CA PHE A 8 -4.21 -22.85 -10.40
C PHE A 8 -3.38 -22.22 -9.27
N ALA A 9 -3.28 -22.85 -8.10
CA ALA A 9 -2.49 -22.29 -6.98
C ALA A 9 -0.98 -22.18 -7.30
N ALA A 10 -0.46 -23.03 -8.16
CA ALA A 10 0.93 -23.05 -8.60
C ALA A 10 1.16 -22.36 -9.97
N SER A 11 0.09 -21.92 -10.66
CA SER A 11 0.19 -21.33 -12.00
C SER A 11 0.79 -19.91 -11.94
N ASN A 12 1.50 -19.54 -13.00
CA ASN A 12 2.01 -18.18 -13.17
C ASN A 12 0.83 -17.21 -13.42
N ASP A 13 1.01 -15.91 -13.09
CA ASP A 13 0.00 -14.88 -13.35
C ASP A 13 -0.43 -14.81 -14.81
N LEU A 14 0.51 -14.96 -15.74
CA LEU A 14 0.21 -14.93 -17.17
C LEU A 14 -0.69 -16.10 -17.60
N ASP A 15 -0.45 -17.31 -17.08
CA ASP A 15 -1.29 -18.47 -17.38
C ASP A 15 -2.73 -18.25 -16.92
N LEU A 16 -2.90 -17.66 -15.71
CA LEU A 16 -4.21 -17.30 -15.18
C LEU A 16 -4.88 -16.19 -15.99
N VAL A 17 -4.11 -15.20 -16.46
CA VAL A 17 -4.61 -14.13 -17.33
C VAL A 17 -5.09 -14.71 -18.67
N HIS A 18 -4.32 -15.60 -19.30
CA HIS A 18 -4.71 -16.23 -20.56
C HIS A 18 -5.98 -17.05 -20.38
N ALA A 19 -6.04 -17.93 -19.37
CA ALA A 19 -7.25 -18.71 -19.09
C ALA A 19 -8.47 -17.80 -18.82
N SER A 20 -8.27 -16.69 -18.09
CA SER A 20 -9.34 -15.73 -17.83
C SER A 20 -9.80 -15.00 -19.08
N LYS A 21 -8.92 -14.70 -20.04
CA LYS A 21 -9.27 -14.14 -21.35
C LYS A 21 -10.09 -15.12 -22.21
N GLU A 22 -9.85 -16.42 -22.04
CA GLU A 22 -10.62 -17.50 -22.68
C GLU A 22 -11.98 -17.75 -22.02
N GLY A 23 -12.30 -17.03 -20.94
CA GLY A 23 -13.58 -17.09 -20.24
C GLY A 23 -13.59 -17.97 -18.99
N ASP A 24 -12.45 -18.46 -18.51
CA ASP A 24 -12.37 -19.19 -17.25
C ASP A 24 -12.47 -18.22 -16.06
N ALA A 25 -13.67 -18.12 -15.49
CA ALA A 25 -13.94 -17.29 -14.32
C ALA A 25 -13.17 -17.76 -13.07
N ALA A 26 -12.85 -19.06 -12.95
CA ALA A 26 -12.10 -19.56 -11.82
C ALA A 26 -10.63 -19.12 -11.85
N ALA A 27 -10.04 -18.95 -13.03
CA ALA A 27 -8.70 -18.38 -13.20
C ALA A 27 -8.66 -16.91 -12.74
N PHE A 28 -9.67 -16.10 -13.09
CA PHE A 28 -9.76 -14.73 -12.61
C PHE A 28 -9.96 -14.67 -11.09
N GLU A 29 -10.80 -15.53 -10.52
CA GLU A 29 -10.98 -15.63 -9.07
C GLU A 29 -9.67 -15.92 -8.33
N GLN A 30 -8.80 -16.75 -8.89
CA GLN A 30 -7.46 -17.00 -8.32
C GLN A 30 -6.57 -15.75 -8.37
N LEU A 31 -6.60 -14.99 -9.47
CA LEU A 31 -5.90 -13.70 -9.53
C LEU A 31 -6.42 -12.73 -8.47
N VAL A 32 -7.74 -12.62 -8.29
CA VAL A 32 -8.35 -11.78 -7.25
C VAL A 32 -7.84 -12.20 -5.87
N LYS A 33 -7.93 -13.49 -5.51
CA LYS A 33 -7.47 -14.02 -4.21
C LYS A 33 -5.99 -13.74 -3.95
N ARG A 34 -5.16 -13.77 -5.00
CA ARG A 34 -3.71 -13.50 -4.90
C ARG A 34 -3.41 -12.04 -4.59
N TYR A 35 -4.19 -11.12 -5.14
CA TYR A 35 -3.90 -9.69 -5.08
C TYR A 35 -4.79 -8.89 -4.10
N ASP A 36 -5.95 -9.39 -3.70
CA ASP A 36 -6.96 -8.70 -2.92
C ASP A 36 -6.37 -7.95 -1.69
N ARG A 37 -5.65 -8.65 -0.84
CA ARG A 37 -5.00 -8.05 0.36
C ARG A 37 -4.02 -6.93 0.00
N ARG A 38 -3.26 -7.13 -1.07
CA ARG A 38 -2.28 -6.15 -1.53
C ARG A 38 -2.96 -4.89 -2.05
N LEU A 39 -4.01 -5.06 -2.84
CA LEU A 39 -4.80 -3.96 -3.39
C LEU A 39 -5.49 -3.16 -2.28
N LEU A 40 -6.10 -3.87 -1.31
CA LEU A 40 -6.76 -3.24 -0.17
C LEU A 40 -5.78 -2.41 0.66
N ARG A 41 -4.60 -2.93 0.97
CA ARG A 41 -3.54 -2.19 1.69
C ARG A 41 -3.12 -0.92 0.95
N ILE A 42 -2.88 -1.02 -0.36
CA ILE A 42 -2.53 0.14 -1.19
C ILE A 42 -3.67 1.15 -1.17
N SER A 43 -4.91 0.71 -1.37
CA SER A 43 -6.08 1.57 -1.38
C SER A 43 -6.29 2.27 -0.04
N GLN A 44 -6.20 1.55 1.09
CA GLN A 44 -6.32 2.12 2.44
C GLN A 44 -5.27 3.20 2.71
N THR A 45 -4.04 2.98 2.24
CA THR A 45 -2.99 4.00 2.38
C THR A 45 -3.30 5.26 1.58
N VAL A 46 -3.99 5.15 0.45
CA VAL A 46 -4.36 6.30 -0.39
C VAL A 46 -5.57 7.03 0.19
N THR A 47 -6.65 6.32 0.48
CA THR A 47 -7.96 6.89 0.85
C THR A 47 -8.03 7.26 2.34
N ARG A 48 -7.32 6.54 3.22
CA ARG A 48 -7.41 6.64 4.67
C ARG A 48 -8.84 6.42 5.21
N ASN A 49 -9.65 5.73 4.46
CA ASN A 49 -11.00 5.35 4.83
C ASN A 49 -11.25 3.92 4.36
N ARG A 50 -11.83 3.10 5.23
CA ARG A 50 -12.03 1.68 4.97
C ARG A 50 -13.07 1.45 3.88
N GLU A 51 -14.22 2.10 3.97
CA GLU A 51 -15.31 1.96 3.00
C GLU A 51 -14.86 2.41 1.61
N ASP A 52 -14.25 3.61 1.52
CA ASP A 52 -13.68 4.11 0.28
C ASP A 52 -12.63 3.16 -0.31
N SER A 53 -11.87 2.48 0.54
CA SER A 53 -10.84 1.52 0.12
C SER A 53 -11.45 0.26 -0.46
N GLU A 54 -12.43 -0.32 0.23
CA GLU A 54 -13.14 -1.53 -0.19
C GLU A 54 -13.87 -1.26 -1.50
N ASP A 55 -14.58 -0.16 -1.61
CA ASP A 55 -15.25 0.29 -2.83
C ASP A 55 -14.26 0.49 -3.99
N ALA A 56 -13.14 1.17 -3.73
CA ALA A 56 -12.14 1.42 -4.76
C ALA A 56 -11.51 0.12 -5.29
N VAL A 57 -11.29 -0.86 -4.42
CA VAL A 57 -10.78 -2.19 -4.81
C VAL A 57 -11.83 -2.95 -5.61
N GLN A 58 -13.10 -2.96 -5.19
CA GLN A 58 -14.18 -3.60 -5.95
C GLN A 58 -14.33 -2.99 -7.34
N GLU A 59 -14.37 -1.65 -7.44
CA GLU A 59 -14.42 -0.96 -8.72
C GLU A 59 -13.18 -1.25 -9.60
N ALA A 60 -12.00 -1.37 -8.98
CA ALA A 60 -10.76 -1.70 -9.69
C ALA A 60 -10.80 -3.12 -10.24
N LEU A 61 -11.23 -4.09 -9.45
CA LEU A 61 -11.36 -5.49 -9.88
C LEU A 61 -12.40 -5.64 -10.99
N PHE A 62 -13.54 -4.96 -10.87
CA PHE A 62 -14.57 -4.96 -11.90
C PHE A 62 -14.04 -4.37 -13.22
N LYS A 63 -13.33 -3.23 -13.17
CA LYS A 63 -12.69 -2.63 -14.34
C LYS A 63 -11.59 -3.50 -14.92
N ALA A 64 -10.81 -4.18 -14.06
CA ALA A 64 -9.79 -5.12 -14.49
C ALA A 64 -10.42 -6.28 -15.26
N PHE A 65 -11.52 -6.84 -14.76
CA PHE A 65 -12.25 -7.90 -15.45
C PHE A 65 -12.78 -7.46 -16.82
N GLN A 66 -13.44 -6.28 -16.88
CA GLN A 66 -13.97 -5.73 -18.13
C GLN A 66 -12.90 -5.45 -19.21
N ASN A 67 -11.72 -5.01 -18.76
CA ASN A 67 -10.64 -4.62 -19.67
C ASN A 67 -9.51 -5.68 -19.74
N LEU A 68 -9.77 -6.90 -19.26
CA LEU A 68 -8.76 -7.93 -19.25
C LEU A 68 -8.33 -8.35 -20.67
N ALA A 69 -9.26 -8.34 -21.62
CA ALA A 69 -9.00 -8.61 -23.04
C ALA A 69 -7.97 -7.64 -23.64
N ASP A 70 -8.00 -6.36 -23.21
CA ASP A 70 -7.12 -5.29 -23.66
C ASP A 70 -5.75 -5.28 -22.95
N PHE A 71 -5.53 -6.13 -21.98
CA PHE A 71 -4.23 -6.24 -21.31
C PHE A 71 -3.18 -6.82 -22.27
N ARG A 72 -2.21 -5.99 -22.71
CA ARG A 72 -1.22 -6.29 -23.76
C ARG A 72 0.07 -6.93 -23.27
N GLU A 73 0.21 -7.24 -21.99
CA GLU A 73 1.42 -7.84 -21.39
C GLU A 73 2.70 -6.98 -21.51
N GLU A 74 2.56 -5.69 -21.86
CA GLU A 74 3.66 -4.72 -21.89
C GLU A 74 4.22 -4.43 -20.48
N SER A 75 3.48 -4.82 -19.45
CA SER A 75 3.87 -4.74 -18.03
C SER A 75 3.43 -5.99 -17.29
N GLN A 76 3.96 -6.20 -16.08
CA GLN A 76 3.45 -7.25 -15.21
C GLN A 76 1.97 -7.02 -14.89
N PHE A 77 1.17 -8.09 -14.86
CA PHE A 77 -0.24 -8.03 -14.51
C PHE A 77 -0.47 -7.32 -13.16
N SER A 78 0.37 -7.61 -12.16
CA SER A 78 0.33 -6.93 -10.86
C SER A 78 0.46 -5.41 -10.96
N THR A 79 1.38 -4.91 -11.82
CA THR A 79 1.60 -3.47 -12.02
C THR A 79 0.38 -2.82 -12.66
N TRP A 80 -0.20 -3.48 -13.67
CA TRP A 80 -1.40 -3.03 -14.36
C TRP A 80 -2.61 -2.95 -13.41
N LEU A 81 -2.82 -4.01 -12.61
CA LEU A 81 -3.91 -4.07 -11.63
C LEU A 81 -3.75 -3.03 -10.51
N ILE A 82 -2.54 -2.85 -9.99
CA ILE A 82 -2.21 -1.81 -9.00
C ILE A 82 -2.49 -0.41 -9.59
N ARG A 83 -2.16 -0.17 -10.85
CA ARG A 83 -2.45 1.11 -11.52
C ARG A 83 -3.95 1.42 -11.53
N ILE A 84 -4.79 0.43 -11.86
CA ILE A 84 -6.25 0.59 -11.84
C ILE A 84 -6.71 0.91 -10.42
N THR A 85 -6.23 0.16 -9.41
CA THR A 85 -6.60 0.34 -8.00
C THR A 85 -6.22 1.73 -7.48
N VAL A 86 -4.99 2.16 -7.73
CA VAL A 86 -4.52 3.50 -7.31
C VAL A 86 -5.35 4.61 -7.95
N ASN A 87 -5.69 4.46 -9.24
CA ASN A 87 -6.54 5.43 -9.91
C ASN A 87 -7.94 5.52 -9.29
N GLN A 88 -8.58 4.37 -8.96
CA GLN A 88 -9.87 4.37 -8.28
C GLN A 88 -9.78 4.99 -6.88
N SER A 89 -8.75 4.64 -6.11
CA SER A 89 -8.51 5.19 -4.78
C SER A 89 -8.32 6.72 -4.82
N LEU A 90 -7.54 7.23 -5.77
CA LEU A 90 -7.37 8.68 -5.94
C LEU A 90 -8.65 9.38 -6.41
N MET A 91 -9.49 8.72 -7.21
CA MET A 91 -10.80 9.26 -7.60
C MET A 91 -11.75 9.35 -6.39
N LYS A 92 -11.82 8.31 -5.55
CA LYS A 92 -12.61 8.34 -4.31
C LYS A 92 -12.15 9.47 -3.40
N LEU A 93 -10.83 9.58 -3.18
CA LEU A 93 -10.26 10.65 -2.37
C LEU A 93 -10.62 12.05 -2.89
N ARG A 94 -10.53 12.29 -4.21
CA ARG A 94 -10.91 13.58 -4.82
C ARG A 94 -12.40 13.88 -4.65
N LYS A 95 -13.27 12.90 -4.85
CA LYS A 95 -14.73 13.07 -4.66
C LYS A 95 -15.04 13.45 -3.23
N ARG A 96 -14.44 12.76 -2.26
CA ARG A 96 -14.60 13.06 -0.84
C ARG A 96 -14.16 14.47 -0.52
N THR A 97 -12.93 14.85 -0.88
CA THR A 97 -12.40 16.21 -0.65
C THR A 97 -13.26 17.30 -1.32
N HIS A 98 -13.80 17.04 -2.51
CA HIS A 98 -14.70 17.98 -3.18
C HIS A 98 -16.02 18.13 -2.43
N ASN A 99 -16.59 17.05 -1.94
CA ASN A 99 -17.83 17.07 -1.17
C ASN A 99 -17.64 17.72 0.20
N GLU A 100 -16.50 17.51 0.85
CA GLU A 100 -16.16 18.13 2.14
C GLU A 100 -15.99 19.67 2.02
N VAL A 101 -15.38 20.16 0.94
CA VAL A 101 -15.25 21.60 0.65
C VAL A 101 -16.61 22.24 0.37
N THR A 102 -17.59 21.49 -0.12
CA THR A 102 -18.94 22.00 -0.37
C THR A 102 -19.80 22.07 0.90
N LEU A 103 -19.41 21.38 1.98
CA LEU A 103 -20.18 21.28 3.24
C LEU A 103 -19.61 22.05 4.43
N GLY A 104 -18.56 22.86 4.25
CA GLY A 104 -18.05 23.75 5.29
C GLY A 104 -16.57 23.55 5.61
N ASP A 105 -15.90 24.67 5.77
CA ASP A 105 -14.52 24.79 6.24
C ASP A 105 -14.34 24.13 7.61
N ASP A 106 -13.80 22.92 7.63
CA ASP A 106 -12.98 22.44 8.75
C ASP A 106 -12.28 21.14 8.36
N PHE A 107 -11.01 21.25 7.99
CA PHE A 107 -10.13 20.12 7.79
C PHE A 107 -9.68 19.55 9.14
N GLN A 108 -10.56 18.86 9.85
CA GLN A 108 -10.16 17.89 10.86
C GLN A 108 -10.22 16.50 10.25
N ALA A 109 -9.05 15.92 10.06
CA ALA A 109 -8.89 14.55 9.65
C ALA A 109 -9.18 13.63 10.85
N ASP A 110 -10.45 13.48 11.19
CA ASP A 110 -10.92 12.39 12.04
C ASP A 110 -11.03 11.13 11.18
N GLY A 111 -9.92 10.47 11.02
CA GLY A 111 -9.88 9.09 10.57
C GLY A 111 -9.74 8.20 11.79
N ASP A 112 -10.76 7.40 12.11
CA ASP A 112 -10.65 6.31 13.06
C ASP A 112 -9.42 5.48 12.74
N VAL A 113 -8.40 5.65 13.57
CA VAL A 113 -7.18 4.83 13.54
C VAL A 113 -7.59 3.51 14.18
N LEU A 114 -7.84 2.50 13.35
CA LEU A 114 -8.04 1.14 13.85
C LEU A 114 -6.75 0.71 14.57
N PRO A 115 -6.85 0.20 15.82
CA PRO A 115 -5.71 -0.35 16.52
C PRO A 115 -5.13 -1.52 15.73
N LEU A 116 -3.84 -1.45 15.44
CA LEU A 116 -3.12 -2.55 14.83
C LEU A 116 -2.91 -3.66 15.86
N ASP A 117 -3.59 -4.77 15.66
CA ASP A 117 -3.39 -5.98 16.45
C ASP A 117 -2.12 -6.71 15.96
N VAL A 118 -1.13 -6.87 16.80
CA VAL A 118 0.18 -7.45 16.49
C VAL A 118 0.25 -8.86 17.01
N PRO A 119 0.57 -9.88 16.19
CA PRO A 119 0.83 -11.22 16.73
C PRO A 119 2.13 -11.24 17.52
N ASP A 120 2.04 -11.76 18.71
CA ASP A 120 3.08 -11.94 19.72
C ASP A 120 4.20 -12.89 19.23
N ARG A 121 5.38 -12.32 18.97
CA ARG A 121 6.64 -13.07 18.93
C ARG A 121 7.52 -12.44 20.00
N ALA A 122 7.63 -13.11 21.13
CA ALA A 122 8.23 -12.63 22.36
C ALA A 122 9.72 -12.20 22.21
N PRO A 123 10.01 -10.91 22.07
CA PRO A 123 11.26 -10.28 22.47
C PRO A 123 11.07 -9.60 23.83
N ASN A 124 12.18 -9.20 24.45
CA ASN A 124 12.22 -8.52 25.74
C ASN A 124 11.20 -7.35 25.82
N PRO A 125 10.42 -7.20 26.91
CA PRO A 125 9.35 -6.20 27.04
C PRO A 125 9.77 -4.75 26.75
N GLU A 126 10.98 -4.34 27.09
CA GLU A 126 11.50 -2.99 26.81
C GLU A 126 11.77 -2.77 25.30
N GLN A 127 12.29 -3.79 24.61
CA GLN A 127 12.51 -3.73 23.16
C GLN A 127 11.21 -3.75 22.37
N LEU A 128 10.18 -4.42 22.89
CA LEU A 128 8.83 -4.44 22.33
C LEU A 128 8.15 -3.08 22.44
N CYS A 129 8.22 -2.47 23.60
CA CYS A 129 7.65 -1.14 23.86
C CYS A 129 8.30 -0.10 22.93
N TRP A 130 9.63 -0.13 22.80
CA TRP A 130 10.38 0.79 21.94
C TRP A 130 10.06 0.58 20.45
N ALA A 131 9.98 -0.66 19.98
CA ALA A 131 9.63 -0.98 18.60
C ALA A 131 8.19 -0.55 18.26
N SER A 132 7.25 -0.71 19.21
CA SER A 132 5.86 -0.28 19.08
C SER A 132 5.75 1.24 18.96
N GLU A 133 6.39 2.00 19.85
CA GLU A 133 6.37 3.47 19.81
C GLU A 133 7.01 4.02 18.51
N LEU A 134 8.14 3.46 18.10
CA LEU A 134 8.80 3.84 16.85
C LEU A 134 7.90 3.60 15.64
N ARG A 135 7.20 2.46 15.65
CA ARG A 135 6.23 2.12 14.62
C ARG A 135 5.09 3.14 14.55
N ASP A 136 4.50 3.49 15.70
CA ASP A 136 3.39 4.44 15.77
C ASP A 136 3.80 5.83 15.25
N ILE A 137 5.01 6.27 15.58
CA ILE A 137 5.57 7.53 15.06
C ILE A 137 5.73 7.47 13.54
N LEU A 138 6.25 6.37 13.01
CA LEU A 138 6.43 6.21 11.57
C LEU A 138 5.10 6.15 10.84
N VAL A 139 4.12 5.41 11.38
CA VAL A 139 2.76 5.33 10.82
C VAL A 139 2.14 6.73 10.74
N ARG A 140 2.10 7.45 11.86
CA ARG A 140 1.58 8.83 11.92
C ARG A 140 2.32 9.76 10.95
N THR A 141 3.65 9.66 10.89
CA THR A 141 4.44 10.49 9.97
C THR A 141 4.10 10.24 8.50
N VAL A 142 3.86 8.97 8.12
CA VAL A 142 3.42 8.64 6.76
C VAL A 142 1.99 9.11 6.51
N GLU A 143 1.12 9.04 7.51
CA GLU A 143 -0.25 9.54 7.43
C GLU A 143 -0.33 11.06 7.23
N GLU A 144 0.57 11.82 7.84
CA GLU A 144 0.69 13.28 7.67
C GLU A 144 1.16 13.69 6.25
N LEU A 145 1.73 12.77 5.48
CA LEU A 145 2.19 13.07 4.12
C LEU A 145 1.02 13.38 3.18
N ARG A 146 1.27 14.29 2.24
CA ARG A 146 0.35 14.52 1.12
C ARG A 146 0.07 13.21 0.37
N PRO A 147 -1.16 12.96 -0.10
CA PRO A 147 -1.55 11.68 -0.70
C PRO A 147 -0.58 11.17 -1.76
N ILE A 148 -0.11 12.03 -2.66
CA ILE A 148 0.82 11.64 -3.72
C ILE A 148 2.20 11.20 -3.19
N LEU A 149 2.72 11.84 -2.14
CA LEU A 149 3.99 11.47 -1.52
C LEU A 149 3.86 10.13 -0.80
N ARG A 150 2.78 9.95 -0.05
CA ARG A 150 2.45 8.71 0.64
C ARG A 150 2.29 7.55 -0.33
N THR A 151 1.54 7.74 -1.43
CA THR A 151 1.35 6.71 -2.45
C THR A 151 2.68 6.30 -3.09
N VAL A 152 3.54 7.26 -3.46
CA VAL A 152 4.88 6.96 -4.02
C VAL A 152 5.70 6.13 -3.04
N PHE A 153 5.69 6.49 -1.75
CA PHE A 153 6.43 5.78 -0.71
C PHE A 153 5.91 4.34 -0.53
N VAL A 154 4.59 4.17 -0.43
CA VAL A 154 4.00 2.85 -0.26
C VAL A 154 4.28 1.95 -1.46
N LEU A 155 4.08 2.41 -2.67
CA LEU A 155 4.34 1.62 -3.87
C LEU A 155 5.81 1.19 -3.96
N ARG A 156 6.75 2.10 -3.66
CA ARG A 156 8.17 1.84 -3.83
C ARG A 156 8.81 1.11 -2.64
N ASP A 157 8.61 1.62 -1.42
CA ASP A 157 9.36 1.16 -0.24
C ASP A 157 8.59 0.07 0.54
N VAL A 158 7.26 0.05 0.51
CA VAL A 158 6.43 -0.99 1.16
C VAL A 158 6.11 -2.15 0.22
N GLU A 159 5.60 -1.84 -0.98
CA GLU A 159 5.17 -2.85 -1.95
C GLU A 159 6.30 -3.36 -2.84
N GLY A 160 7.45 -2.70 -2.83
CA GLY A 160 8.65 -3.14 -3.52
C GLY A 160 8.64 -2.92 -5.04
N LEU A 161 7.75 -2.08 -5.58
CA LEU A 161 7.76 -1.77 -7.02
C LEU A 161 9.07 -1.09 -7.40
N SER A 162 9.54 -1.30 -8.63
CA SER A 162 10.67 -0.53 -9.16
C SER A 162 10.30 0.96 -9.33
N ILE A 163 11.30 1.82 -9.50
CA ILE A 163 11.06 3.25 -9.80
C ILE A 163 10.28 3.39 -11.10
N GLU A 164 10.59 2.56 -12.08
CA GLU A 164 9.92 2.52 -13.37
C GLU A 164 8.46 2.09 -13.23
N GLN A 165 8.20 0.97 -12.55
CA GLN A 165 6.84 0.50 -12.28
C GLN A 165 6.02 1.54 -11.49
N THR A 166 6.62 2.18 -10.48
CA THR A 166 5.97 3.24 -9.71
C THR A 166 5.64 4.45 -10.60
N ALA A 167 6.54 4.81 -11.52
CA ALA A 167 6.33 5.87 -12.49
C ALA A 167 5.17 5.54 -13.45
N GLN A 168 5.11 4.31 -13.95
CA GLN A 168 4.02 3.82 -14.80
C GLN A 168 2.67 3.82 -14.07
N VAL A 169 2.63 3.31 -12.82
CA VAL A 169 1.41 3.28 -12.00
C VAL A 169 0.83 4.67 -11.78
N LEU A 170 1.69 5.65 -11.49
CA LEU A 170 1.28 7.02 -11.12
C LEU A 170 1.23 7.99 -12.30
N ASN A 171 1.59 7.53 -13.50
CA ASN A 171 1.76 8.39 -14.69
C ASN A 171 2.70 9.58 -14.41
N LEU A 172 3.86 9.30 -13.85
CA LEU A 172 4.90 10.27 -13.49
C LEU A 172 6.21 9.94 -14.20
N SER A 173 7.10 10.94 -14.33
CA SER A 173 8.47 10.66 -14.75
C SER A 173 9.26 9.96 -13.62
N GLN A 174 10.25 9.15 -13.98
CA GLN A 174 11.13 8.51 -13.00
C GLN A 174 11.86 9.53 -12.10
N SER A 175 12.24 10.68 -12.65
CA SER A 175 12.84 11.79 -11.90
C SER A 175 11.88 12.36 -10.86
N ALA A 176 10.60 12.49 -11.22
CA ALA A 176 9.56 12.95 -10.29
C ALA A 176 9.31 11.94 -9.15
N VAL A 177 9.36 10.64 -9.43
CA VAL A 177 9.28 9.59 -8.40
C VAL A 177 10.49 9.68 -7.45
N LYS A 178 11.72 9.77 -7.99
CA LYS A 178 12.95 9.90 -7.19
C LYS A 178 12.90 11.13 -6.28
N ALA A 179 12.49 12.29 -6.81
CA ALA A 179 12.38 13.54 -6.05
C ALA A 179 11.35 13.43 -4.91
N ARG A 180 10.20 12.78 -5.15
CA ARG A 180 9.18 12.56 -4.13
C ARG A 180 9.65 11.61 -3.04
N LEU A 181 10.28 10.50 -3.40
CA LEU A 181 10.88 9.57 -2.43
C LEU A 181 11.93 10.25 -1.55
N TRP A 182 12.77 11.07 -2.14
CA TRP A 182 13.79 11.82 -1.39
C TRP A 182 13.13 12.73 -0.34
N ARG A 183 12.09 13.48 -0.71
CA ARG A 183 11.33 14.33 0.23
C ARG A 183 10.71 13.54 1.37
N VAL A 184 10.08 12.39 1.07
CA VAL A 184 9.50 11.52 2.09
C VAL A 184 10.57 11.04 3.07
N ARG A 185 11.71 10.56 2.55
CA ARG A 185 12.80 10.04 3.38
C ARG A 185 13.43 11.11 4.27
N ILE A 186 13.53 12.36 3.79
CA ILE A 186 13.94 13.48 4.62
C ILE A 186 12.94 13.71 5.76
N HIS A 187 11.66 13.77 5.44
CA HIS A 187 10.61 14.02 6.43
C HIS A 187 10.57 12.93 7.51
N LEU A 188 10.64 11.66 7.10
CA LEU A 188 10.75 10.53 8.04
C LEU A 188 12.01 10.64 8.91
N ARG A 189 13.14 11.00 8.32
CA ARG A 189 14.39 11.18 9.06
C ARG A 189 14.28 12.28 10.12
N GLU A 190 13.71 13.42 9.79
CA GLU A 190 13.56 14.55 10.72
C GLU A 190 12.67 14.20 11.90
N ARG A 191 11.59 13.46 11.66
CA ARG A 191 10.72 12.97 12.72
C ARG A 191 11.43 11.95 13.62
N LEU A 192 12.16 11.03 12.99
CA LEU A 192 12.95 10.02 13.70
C LEU A 192 14.04 10.65 14.54
N HIS A 193 14.75 11.63 13.98
CA HIS A 193 15.83 12.35 14.67
C HIS A 193 15.32 13.05 15.93
N ARG A 194 14.16 13.73 15.87
CA ARG A 194 13.54 14.36 17.04
C ARG A 194 13.25 13.34 18.13
N TYR A 195 12.60 12.23 17.78
CA TYR A 195 12.26 11.18 18.72
C TYR A 195 13.48 10.53 19.38
N LEU A 196 14.52 10.25 18.59
CA LEU A 196 15.73 9.60 19.09
C LEU A 196 16.59 10.55 19.93
N ASN A 197 16.67 11.83 19.59
CA ASN A 197 17.40 12.82 20.39
C ASN A 197 16.77 13.10 21.75
N GLU A 198 15.45 12.93 21.89
CA GLU A 198 14.76 13.05 23.16
C GLU A 198 15.08 11.89 24.12
N ARG A 199 15.49 10.73 23.58
CA ARG A 199 15.73 9.50 24.36
C ARG A 199 17.18 9.01 24.37
N ALA A 200 17.91 9.14 23.30
CA ALA A 200 19.31 8.77 23.17
C ALA A 200 19.97 9.56 22.02
N PRO A 201 20.91 10.47 22.28
CA PRO A 201 21.57 11.24 21.24
C PRO A 201 22.38 10.30 20.32
N LEU A 202 21.90 10.11 19.09
CA LEU A 202 22.62 9.42 18.02
C LEU A 202 23.48 10.41 17.23
N ALA A 203 24.62 9.95 16.72
CA ALA A 203 25.48 10.78 15.89
C ALA A 203 24.77 11.16 14.58
N PRO A 204 24.91 12.41 14.08
CA PRO A 204 24.24 12.88 12.87
C PRO A 204 24.51 12.03 11.63
N GLU A 205 25.65 11.36 11.56
CA GLU A 205 26.05 10.48 10.45
C GLU A 205 25.22 9.19 10.39
N GLU A 206 24.76 8.67 11.51
CA GLU A 206 23.93 7.46 11.57
C GLU A 206 22.51 7.67 11.02
N LEU A 207 22.07 8.92 10.99
CA LEU A 207 20.77 9.36 10.51
C LEU A 207 20.77 9.84 9.05
N ALA A 208 21.88 9.73 8.33
CA ALA A 208 21.92 10.09 6.92
C ALA A 208 20.86 9.33 6.10
N PRO A 209 20.17 9.95 5.10
CA PRO A 209 19.08 9.31 4.32
C PRO A 209 19.53 8.03 3.59
N THR A 210 20.83 7.90 3.37
CA THR A 210 21.49 6.75 2.74
C THR A 210 22.05 5.77 3.76
N SER A 211 22.01 6.08 5.08
CA SER A 211 22.60 5.26 6.13
C SER A 211 21.92 3.87 6.20
N ARG A 212 22.69 2.89 6.68
CA ARG A 212 22.16 1.53 6.94
C ARG A 212 21.03 1.54 7.96
N VAL A 213 21.09 2.44 8.94
CA VAL A 213 20.08 2.58 10.00
C VAL A 213 18.75 3.06 9.41
N THR A 214 18.75 4.12 8.62
CA THR A 214 17.55 4.64 7.96
C THR A 214 16.93 3.60 7.02
N LYS A 215 17.73 2.87 6.24
CA LYS A 215 17.26 1.79 5.38
C LYS A 215 16.66 0.63 6.18
N LYS A 216 17.28 0.25 7.29
CA LYS A 216 16.78 -0.81 8.18
C LYS A 216 15.43 -0.42 8.81
N ILE A 217 15.31 0.83 9.26
CA ILE A 217 14.07 1.35 9.85
C ILE A 217 12.95 1.41 8.81
N ILE A 218 13.22 1.91 7.60
CA ILE A 218 12.24 1.89 6.49
C ILE A 218 11.85 0.45 6.13
N GLY A 219 12.80 -0.49 6.14
CA GLY A 219 12.53 -1.91 5.92
C GLY A 219 11.62 -2.52 6.98
N LEU A 220 11.90 -2.30 8.26
CA LEU A 220 11.07 -2.74 9.39
C LEU A 220 9.66 -2.13 9.31
N PHE A 221 9.56 -0.87 8.94
CA PHE A 221 8.28 -0.20 8.75
C PHE A 221 7.48 -0.79 7.57
N ALA A 222 8.14 -1.09 6.46
CA ALA A 222 7.51 -1.74 5.31
C ALA A 222 6.96 -3.13 5.66
N GLU A 223 7.70 -3.90 6.46
CA GLU A 223 7.25 -5.19 6.99
C GLU A 223 6.04 -5.00 7.90
N CYS A 224 6.11 -4.04 8.81
CA CYS A 224 5.06 -3.70 9.73
C CYS A 224 3.75 -3.31 9.05
N LEU A 225 3.81 -2.46 8.01
CA LEU A 225 2.64 -2.09 7.21
C LEU A 225 2.07 -3.27 6.42
N ARG A 226 2.92 -4.22 5.98
CA ARG A 226 2.45 -5.43 5.30
C ARG A 226 1.66 -6.36 6.22
N ASP A 227 2.07 -6.44 7.48
CA ASP A 227 1.46 -7.33 8.48
C ASP A 227 0.22 -6.74 9.16
N SER A 228 -0.03 -5.43 8.97
CA SER A 228 -1.06 -4.67 9.68
C SER A 228 -2.48 -4.86 9.19
N ILE A 229 -2.71 -5.59 8.10
CA ILE A 229 -4.06 -5.88 7.61
C ILE A 229 -4.52 -7.24 8.17
N PRO A 230 -5.63 -7.28 8.92
CA PRO A 230 -6.13 -8.51 9.52
C PRO A 230 -6.36 -9.60 8.46
N ARG A 231 -6.04 -10.84 8.82
CA ARG A 231 -6.19 -12.03 7.95
C ARG A 231 -7.65 -12.42 7.64
N THR A 232 -8.62 -11.66 8.12
CA THR A 232 -10.06 -11.97 8.08
C THR A 232 -10.81 -11.32 6.93
N TYR A 233 -10.27 -11.38 5.71
CA TYR A 233 -11.10 -11.12 4.53
C TYR A 233 -11.25 -12.39 3.72
N SER A 234 -12.19 -13.22 4.16
CA SER A 234 -12.75 -14.28 3.32
C SER A 234 -13.84 -13.64 2.46
N THR A 235 -13.57 -13.57 1.19
CA THR A 235 -14.42 -13.35 0.04
C THR A 235 -15.91 -13.55 0.30
N SER A 236 -16.66 -12.45 0.42
CA SER A 236 -18.07 -12.39 0.07
C SER A 236 -18.20 -11.66 -1.28
N VAL A 237 -17.57 -12.20 -2.31
CA VAL A 237 -17.82 -11.81 -3.70
C VAL A 237 -18.30 -13.06 -4.42
N ALA A 238 -19.52 -13.48 -4.08
CA ALA A 238 -20.32 -14.42 -4.87
C ALA A 238 -21.77 -14.36 -4.39
N ARG A 239 -22.52 -13.38 -4.88
CA ARG A 239 -23.95 -13.49 -5.22
C ARG A 239 -24.35 -12.42 -6.20
#